data_6b13d0d6178a880c8fd14f60ed6e6bc1
#
_entry.id   6b13d0d6178a880c8fd14f60ed6e6bc1
#
_cell.length_a   1.000
_cell.length_b   1.000
_cell.length_c   1.000
_cell.angle_alpha   90.00
_cell.angle_beta   90.00
_cell.angle_gamma   90.00
#
_symmetry.space_group_name_H-M   'P 1'
#
loop_
_entity.id
_entity.type
_entity.pdbx_description
1 polymer ?
#
loop_
_entity_poly.entity_id
_entity_poly.type
_entity_poly.pdbx_seq_one_letter_code
_entity_poly.pdbx_strand_id
1 'polypeptide(L)'
;MLSDGQPAPGRRGALSAAVAAAVAPLLARSAASTAQLLPAAALLCVLFTAALTDLETRRIPNRLTGAGLLVMIALTALFEPNFVAERLLFASLVFAFFLAAALVRPGGLGLGDVKLAAVIGAALGAASVIAVAFAFSIGALVGAAIALARGWRHARAVALPLAPFLAAGSALTLLFGG
;
A
#
# COMPACT_ATOMS: atom_id res chain seq x y z
N MET A 1 -33.48 20.32 26.25
CA MET A 1 -32.12 19.76 26.28
C MET A 1 -32.01 18.86 25.02
N LEU A 2 -31.59 19.45 23.93
CA LEU A 2 -31.53 18.80 22.61
C LEU A 2 -30.12 18.20 22.46
N SER A 3 -30.01 16.87 22.41
CA SER A 3 -28.76 16.19 22.10
C SER A 3 -28.51 16.36 20.61
N ASP A 4 -27.51 17.16 20.25
CA ASP A 4 -26.99 17.26 18.88
C ASP A 4 -26.47 15.89 18.44
N GLY A 5 -27.29 15.19 17.67
CA GLY A 5 -26.90 14.00 16.93
C GLY A 5 -25.95 14.40 15.79
N GLN A 6 -24.67 14.47 16.08
CA GLN A 6 -23.70 14.54 14.98
C GLN A 6 -23.81 13.25 14.14
N PRO A 7 -24.03 13.35 12.82
CA PRO A 7 -24.03 12.16 11.98
C PRO A 7 -22.64 11.53 12.05
N ALA A 8 -22.60 10.21 12.29
CA ALA A 8 -21.36 9.44 12.21
C ALA A 8 -20.63 9.77 10.89
N PRO A 9 -19.31 10.03 10.93
CA PRO A 9 -18.56 10.35 9.71
C PRO A 9 -18.78 9.24 8.69
N GLY A 10 -19.37 9.62 7.56
CA GLY A 10 -19.60 8.68 6.47
C GLY A 10 -18.25 8.02 6.10
N ARG A 11 -18.29 6.82 5.49
CA ARG A 11 -17.09 6.05 5.09
C ARG A 11 -15.98 6.92 4.47
N ARG A 12 -16.33 7.97 3.73
CA ARG A 12 -15.39 8.96 3.17
C ARG A 12 -14.68 9.79 4.24
N GLY A 13 -15.35 10.16 5.33
CA GLY A 13 -14.74 10.92 6.43
C GLY A 13 -13.78 10.07 7.28
N ALA A 14 -14.10 8.80 7.52
CA ALA A 14 -13.20 7.89 8.21
C ALA A 14 -11.93 7.61 7.41
N LEU A 15 -12.05 7.55 6.08
CA LEU A 15 -10.95 7.31 5.17
C LEU A 15 -10.03 8.54 5.04
N SER A 16 -10.59 9.76 4.97
CA SER A 16 -9.79 10.99 4.99
C SER A 16 -9.06 11.19 6.32
N ALA A 17 -9.67 10.81 7.44
CA ALA A 17 -9.02 10.82 8.74
C ALA A 17 -7.88 9.81 8.84
N ALA A 18 -8.05 8.61 8.28
CA ALA A 18 -6.99 7.59 8.22
C ALA A 18 -5.79 8.04 7.36
N VAL A 19 -6.05 8.74 6.24
CA VAL A 19 -4.98 9.36 5.42
C VAL A 19 -4.27 10.44 6.19
N ALA A 20 -5.01 11.35 6.81
CA ALA A 20 -4.42 12.44 7.58
C ALA A 20 -3.56 11.87 8.72
N ALA A 21 -4.02 10.82 9.41
CA ALA A 21 -3.28 10.15 10.47
C ALA A 21 -2.01 9.43 9.96
N ALA A 22 -2.03 8.90 8.72
CA ALA A 22 -0.85 8.27 8.12
C ALA A 22 0.16 9.29 7.56
N VAL A 23 -0.32 10.44 7.08
CA VAL A 23 0.52 11.49 6.46
C VAL A 23 1.04 12.48 7.51
N ALA A 24 0.30 12.76 8.58
CA ALA A 24 0.69 13.72 9.63
C ALA A 24 2.06 13.42 10.28
N PRO A 25 2.41 12.17 10.66
CA PRO A 25 3.72 11.87 11.23
C PRO A 25 4.86 11.96 10.20
N LEU A 26 4.58 11.75 8.90
CA LEU A 26 5.55 11.98 7.83
C LEU A 26 5.86 13.48 7.67
N LEU A 27 4.83 14.32 7.74
CA LEU A 27 5.00 15.78 7.70
C LEU A 27 5.65 16.33 8.97
N ALA A 28 5.43 15.68 10.12
CA ALA A 28 6.05 16.06 11.39
C ALA A 28 7.56 15.74 11.46
N ARG A 29 8.07 14.83 10.63
CA ARG A 29 9.50 14.59 10.40
C ARG A 29 10.11 15.66 9.47
N SER A 30 9.83 16.92 9.72
CA SER A 30 10.19 18.08 8.89
C SER A 30 11.70 18.36 8.72
N ALA A 31 12.58 17.45 9.11
CA ALA A 31 14.00 17.43 8.74
C ALA A 31 14.27 16.66 7.43
N ALA A 32 13.27 15.92 6.90
CA ALA A 32 13.43 15.22 5.63
C ALA A 32 13.49 16.24 4.48
N SER A 33 14.47 16.07 3.60
CA SER A 33 14.61 16.89 2.40
C SER A 33 13.39 16.73 1.48
N THR A 34 13.08 17.75 0.67
CA THR A 34 11.99 17.69 -0.34
C THR A 34 12.15 16.47 -1.25
N ALA A 35 13.40 16.03 -1.49
CA ALA A 35 13.74 14.83 -2.24
C ALA A 35 13.15 13.54 -1.65
N GLN A 36 12.97 13.45 -0.34
CA GLN A 36 12.39 12.28 0.34
C GLN A 36 10.88 12.41 0.55
N LEU A 37 10.39 13.61 0.80
CA LEU A 37 8.96 13.86 1.07
C LEU A 37 8.07 13.68 -0.15
N LEU A 38 8.51 14.16 -1.32
CA LEU A 38 7.70 14.07 -2.55
C LEU A 38 7.46 12.63 -3.00
N PRO A 39 8.48 11.76 -3.13
CA PRO A 39 8.24 10.35 -3.47
C PRO A 39 7.38 9.62 -2.44
N ALA A 40 7.59 9.86 -1.15
CA ALA A 40 6.80 9.25 -0.08
C ALA A 40 5.32 9.67 -0.14
N ALA A 41 5.05 10.96 -0.31
CA ALA A 41 3.69 11.48 -0.44
C ALA A 41 3.00 10.94 -1.71
N ALA A 42 3.70 10.93 -2.84
CA ALA A 42 3.17 10.39 -4.09
C ALA A 42 2.87 8.89 -3.97
N LEU A 43 3.77 8.10 -3.34
CA LEU A 43 3.52 6.68 -3.07
C LEU A 43 2.26 6.50 -2.24
N LEU A 44 2.13 7.21 -1.12
CA LEU A 44 0.96 7.11 -0.24
C LEU A 44 -0.34 7.48 -0.96
N CYS A 45 -0.33 8.51 -1.82
CA CYS A 45 -1.48 8.86 -2.64
C CYS A 45 -1.89 7.73 -3.58
N VAL A 46 -0.94 7.09 -4.27
CA VAL A 46 -1.20 5.96 -5.16
C VAL A 46 -1.75 4.77 -4.39
N LEU A 47 -1.09 4.39 -3.28
CA LEU A 47 -1.48 3.25 -2.46
C LEU A 47 -2.84 3.45 -1.81
N PHE A 48 -3.11 4.64 -1.33
CA PHE A 48 -4.40 4.96 -0.74
C PHE A 48 -5.53 4.91 -1.76
N THR A 49 -5.32 5.51 -2.93
CA THR A 49 -6.30 5.43 -4.02
C THR A 49 -6.53 3.98 -4.47
N ALA A 50 -5.46 3.17 -4.54
CA ALA A 50 -5.55 1.76 -4.85
C ALA A 50 -6.33 0.99 -3.77
N ALA A 51 -6.06 1.24 -2.48
CA ALA A 51 -6.76 0.61 -1.37
C ALA A 51 -8.25 0.96 -1.36
N LEU A 52 -8.62 2.22 -1.64
CA LEU A 52 -10.02 2.64 -1.77
C LEU A 52 -10.74 1.92 -2.90
N THR A 53 -10.13 1.93 -4.09
CA THR A 53 -10.73 1.29 -5.26
C THR A 53 -10.84 -0.23 -5.08
N ASP A 54 -9.88 -0.86 -4.42
CA ASP A 54 -9.91 -2.29 -4.11
C ASP A 54 -11.03 -2.63 -3.10
N LEU A 55 -11.23 -1.80 -2.08
CA LEU A 55 -12.31 -1.97 -1.10
C LEU A 55 -13.71 -1.78 -1.72
N GLU A 56 -13.85 -0.86 -2.69
CA GLU A 56 -15.13 -0.55 -3.32
C GLU A 56 -15.48 -1.52 -4.47
N THR A 57 -14.51 -1.77 -5.35
CA THR A 57 -14.75 -2.48 -6.62
C THR A 57 -14.01 -3.80 -6.75
N ARG A 58 -13.09 -4.11 -5.83
CA ARG A 58 -12.15 -5.25 -5.89
C ARG A 58 -11.35 -5.28 -7.20
N ARG A 59 -11.06 -4.10 -7.74
CA ARG A 59 -10.29 -3.93 -8.96
C ARG A 59 -9.42 -2.69 -8.87
N ILE A 60 -8.12 -2.85 -9.11
CA ILE A 60 -7.17 -1.74 -9.17
C ILE A 60 -7.03 -1.33 -10.64
N PRO A 61 -7.34 -0.07 -11.00
CA PRO A 61 -7.23 0.39 -12.38
C PRO A 61 -5.79 0.34 -12.90
N ASN A 62 -5.58 -0.19 -14.10
CA ASN A 62 -4.25 -0.23 -14.72
C ASN A 62 -3.63 1.15 -14.91
N ARG A 63 -4.48 2.17 -15.13
CA ARG A 63 -4.02 3.57 -15.26
C ARG A 63 -3.40 4.08 -13.97
N LEU A 64 -3.94 3.70 -12.81
CA LEU A 64 -3.41 4.10 -11.51
C LEU A 64 -2.03 3.48 -11.27
N THR A 65 -1.90 2.16 -11.47
CA THR A 65 -0.63 1.45 -11.25
C THR A 65 0.43 1.83 -12.27
N GLY A 66 0.04 2.01 -13.55
CA GLY A 66 0.96 2.45 -14.61
C GLY A 66 1.45 3.88 -14.40
N ALA A 67 0.53 4.82 -14.12
CA ALA A 67 0.92 6.19 -13.79
C ALA A 67 1.76 6.25 -12.51
N GLY A 68 1.38 5.48 -11.48
CA GLY A 68 2.13 5.40 -10.24
C GLY A 68 3.57 4.93 -10.47
N LEU A 69 3.77 3.88 -11.27
CA LEU A 69 5.11 3.38 -11.61
C LEU A 69 5.95 4.44 -12.31
N LEU A 70 5.39 5.10 -13.33
CA LEU A 70 6.07 6.16 -14.07
C LEU A 70 6.45 7.33 -13.16
N VAL A 71 5.52 7.78 -12.30
CA VAL A 71 5.78 8.85 -11.33
C VAL A 71 6.91 8.48 -10.38
N MET A 72 6.91 7.24 -9.81
CA MET A 72 7.99 6.81 -8.91
C MET A 72 9.34 6.82 -9.61
N ILE A 73 9.43 6.27 -10.82
CA ILE A 73 10.69 6.24 -11.59
C ILE A 73 11.14 7.68 -11.94
N ALA A 74 10.22 8.55 -12.36
CA ALA A 74 10.53 9.94 -12.68
C ALA A 74 11.03 10.73 -11.47
N LEU A 75 10.38 10.57 -10.31
CA LEU A 75 10.82 11.21 -9.06
C LEU A 75 12.20 10.69 -8.62
N THR A 76 12.43 9.38 -8.73
CA THR A 76 13.76 8.80 -8.43
C THR A 76 14.82 9.35 -9.39
N ALA A 77 14.54 9.42 -10.70
CA ALA A 77 15.48 9.96 -11.67
C ALA A 77 15.81 11.45 -11.43
N LEU A 78 14.82 12.20 -10.93
CA LEU A 78 14.97 13.64 -10.66
C LEU A 78 15.73 13.92 -9.35
N PHE A 79 15.42 13.20 -8.29
CA PHE A 79 15.94 13.49 -6.94
C PHE A 79 17.07 12.56 -6.51
N GLU A 80 17.08 11.32 -6.99
CA GLU A 80 18.01 10.26 -6.58
C GLU A 80 18.52 9.45 -7.79
N PRO A 81 19.14 10.06 -8.81
CA PRO A 81 19.47 9.40 -10.08
C PRO A 81 20.34 8.14 -9.91
N ASN A 82 21.19 8.10 -8.89
CA ASN A 82 22.06 6.96 -8.60
C ASN A 82 21.29 5.72 -8.14
N PHE A 83 20.07 5.87 -7.66
CA PHE A 83 19.23 4.77 -7.20
C PHE A 83 18.25 4.24 -8.25
N VAL A 84 18.20 4.81 -9.45
CA VAL A 84 17.25 4.38 -10.50
C VAL A 84 17.40 2.89 -10.83
N ALA A 85 18.63 2.41 -10.98
CA ALA A 85 18.89 0.99 -11.29
C ALA A 85 18.42 0.07 -10.15
N GLU A 86 18.68 0.44 -8.91
CA GLU A 86 18.21 -0.29 -7.73
C GLU A 86 16.67 -0.32 -7.67
N ARG A 87 16.02 0.83 -7.85
CA ARG A 87 14.56 0.95 -7.82
C ARG A 87 13.90 0.09 -8.90
N LEU A 88 14.45 0.10 -10.12
CA LEU A 88 13.98 -0.76 -11.22
C LEU A 88 14.20 -2.24 -10.92
N LEU A 89 15.34 -2.60 -10.33
CA LEU A 89 15.61 -3.97 -9.91
C LEU A 89 14.56 -4.45 -8.89
N PHE A 90 14.34 -3.69 -7.82
CA PHE A 90 13.36 -4.07 -6.80
C PHE A 90 11.91 -4.02 -7.30
N ALA A 91 11.56 -3.09 -8.19
CA ALA A 91 10.28 -3.10 -8.88
C ALA A 91 10.06 -4.42 -9.63
N SER A 92 11.08 -4.86 -10.35
CA SER A 92 11.05 -6.12 -11.12
C SER A 92 11.02 -7.35 -10.24
N LEU A 93 11.81 -7.38 -9.17
CA LEU A 93 11.87 -8.51 -8.22
C LEU A 93 10.53 -8.69 -7.49
N VAL A 94 9.99 -7.60 -6.94
CA VAL A 94 8.71 -7.64 -6.22
C VAL A 94 7.57 -7.96 -7.18
N PHE A 95 7.57 -7.40 -8.39
CA PHE A 95 6.63 -7.77 -9.44
C PHE A 95 6.68 -9.26 -9.76
N ALA A 96 7.88 -9.81 -10.01
CA ALA A 96 8.08 -11.21 -10.35
C ALA A 96 7.65 -12.14 -9.21
N PHE A 97 7.95 -11.79 -7.96
CA PHE A 97 7.53 -12.55 -6.78
C PHE A 97 5.99 -12.64 -6.69
N PHE A 98 5.30 -11.48 -6.80
CA PHE A 98 3.83 -11.47 -6.75
C PHE A 98 3.21 -12.13 -7.98
N LEU A 99 3.82 -11.98 -9.15
CA LEU A 99 3.35 -12.66 -10.37
C LEU A 99 3.48 -14.17 -10.24
N ALA A 100 4.62 -14.66 -9.74
CA ALA A 100 4.80 -16.08 -9.47
C ALA A 100 3.75 -16.61 -8.48
N ALA A 101 3.48 -15.88 -7.39
CA ALA A 101 2.44 -16.24 -6.43
C ALA A 101 1.04 -16.28 -7.09
N ALA A 102 0.72 -15.34 -7.98
CA ALA A 102 -0.54 -15.31 -8.72
C ALA A 102 -0.68 -16.50 -9.70
N LEU A 103 0.42 -16.91 -10.33
CA LEU A 103 0.44 -18.05 -11.26
C LEU A 103 0.34 -19.39 -10.54
N VAL A 104 0.97 -19.54 -9.37
CA VAL A 104 0.90 -20.77 -8.56
C VAL A 104 -0.52 -21.03 -8.04
N ARG A 105 -1.27 -19.97 -7.72
CA ARG A 105 -2.65 -20.09 -7.22
C ARG A 105 -3.59 -19.19 -8.00
N PRO A 106 -4.10 -19.64 -9.15
CA PRO A 106 -5.04 -18.88 -9.96
C PRO A 106 -6.27 -18.46 -9.14
N GLY A 107 -6.63 -17.17 -9.21
CA GLY A 107 -7.75 -16.58 -8.46
C GLY A 107 -7.43 -16.21 -6.99
N GLY A 108 -6.22 -16.50 -6.50
CA GLY A 108 -5.80 -16.13 -5.14
C GLY A 108 -5.27 -14.70 -5.04
N LEU A 109 -4.68 -14.18 -6.10
CA LEU A 109 -4.07 -12.85 -6.14
C LEU A 109 -4.46 -12.12 -7.42
N GLY A 110 -4.90 -10.87 -7.29
CA GLY A 110 -5.26 -10.02 -8.43
C GLY A 110 -4.02 -9.50 -9.18
N LEU A 111 -4.09 -9.43 -10.51
CA LEU A 111 -3.02 -8.79 -11.31
C LEU A 111 -2.86 -7.30 -10.99
N GLY A 112 -3.89 -6.66 -10.42
CA GLY A 112 -3.81 -5.30 -9.90
C GLY A 112 -2.84 -5.17 -8.74
N ASP A 113 -2.87 -6.13 -7.81
CA ASP A 113 -1.97 -6.18 -6.65
C ASP A 113 -0.52 -6.45 -7.08
N VAL A 114 -0.33 -7.31 -8.09
CA VAL A 114 1.00 -7.58 -8.70
C VAL A 114 1.62 -6.29 -9.24
N LYS A 115 0.84 -5.49 -9.96
CA LYS A 115 1.31 -4.19 -10.49
C LYS A 115 1.53 -3.16 -9.40
N LEU A 116 0.66 -3.14 -8.37
CA LEU A 116 0.81 -2.26 -7.23
C LEU A 116 2.09 -2.57 -6.45
N ALA A 117 2.43 -3.85 -6.32
CA ALA A 117 3.68 -4.29 -5.69
C ALA A 117 4.92 -3.79 -6.45
N ALA A 118 4.87 -3.72 -7.80
CA ALA A 118 5.94 -3.10 -8.59
C ALA A 118 6.10 -1.60 -8.30
N VAL A 119 4.98 -0.87 -8.10
CA VAL A 119 5.03 0.55 -7.71
C VAL A 119 5.73 0.72 -6.35
N ILE A 120 5.45 -0.17 -5.39
CA ILE A 120 6.12 -0.17 -4.08
C ILE A 120 7.62 -0.44 -4.23
N GLY A 121 8.00 -1.42 -5.07
CA GLY A 121 9.40 -1.71 -5.38
C GLY A 121 10.13 -0.52 -6.00
N ALA A 122 9.50 0.16 -6.96
CA ALA A 122 10.03 1.37 -7.60
C ALA A 122 10.17 2.55 -6.64
N ALA A 123 9.28 2.66 -5.66
CA ALA A 123 9.29 3.76 -4.68
C ALA A 123 10.28 3.53 -3.55
N LEU A 124 10.33 2.32 -2.98
CA LEU A 124 11.07 1.99 -1.76
C LEU A 124 12.38 1.24 -2.00
N GLY A 125 12.64 0.74 -3.23
CA GLY A 125 13.84 -0.06 -3.52
C GLY A 125 13.95 -1.26 -2.57
N ALA A 126 15.12 -1.46 -1.96
CA ALA A 126 15.36 -2.56 -1.02
C ALA A 126 14.39 -2.57 0.17
N ALA A 127 13.94 -1.41 0.65
CA ALA A 127 12.98 -1.30 1.75
C ALA A 127 11.58 -1.85 1.38
N SER A 128 11.29 -2.07 0.10
CA SER A 128 10.05 -2.72 -0.36
C SER A 128 9.86 -4.14 0.21
N VAL A 129 10.96 -4.84 0.49
CA VAL A 129 10.93 -6.18 1.13
C VAL A 129 10.33 -6.08 2.53
N ILE A 130 10.73 -5.06 3.30
CA ILE A 130 10.20 -4.77 4.64
C ILE A 130 8.71 -4.39 4.55
N ALA A 131 8.35 -3.54 3.58
CA ALA A 131 6.97 -3.14 3.36
C ALA A 131 6.05 -4.34 3.05
N VAL A 132 6.50 -5.25 2.20
CA VAL A 132 5.79 -6.49 1.88
C VAL A 132 5.70 -7.40 3.11
N ALA A 133 6.77 -7.54 3.88
CA ALA A 133 6.76 -8.33 5.12
C ALA A 133 5.75 -7.79 6.14
N PHE A 134 5.70 -6.47 6.35
CA PHE A 134 4.68 -5.84 7.19
C PHE A 134 3.26 -6.06 6.64
N ALA A 135 3.06 -5.92 5.32
CA ALA A 135 1.75 -6.15 4.70
C ALA A 135 1.23 -7.57 4.95
N PHE A 136 2.08 -8.58 4.74
CA PHE A 136 1.71 -9.97 5.02
C PHE A 136 1.50 -10.24 6.51
N SER A 137 2.31 -9.65 7.38
CA SER A 137 2.14 -9.79 8.84
C SER A 137 0.80 -9.23 9.30
N ILE A 138 0.42 -8.02 8.83
CA ILE A 138 -0.87 -7.41 9.15
C ILE A 138 -2.02 -8.27 8.59
N GLY A 139 -1.90 -8.72 7.33
CA GLY A 139 -2.89 -9.59 6.70
C GLY A 139 -3.07 -10.91 7.46
N ALA A 140 -1.97 -11.52 7.92
CA ALA A 140 -1.99 -12.74 8.72
C ALA A 140 -2.66 -12.52 10.10
N LEU A 141 -2.36 -11.38 10.76
CA LEU A 141 -2.99 -11.03 12.04
C LEU A 141 -4.50 -10.82 11.89
N VAL A 142 -4.93 -10.12 10.83
CA VAL A 142 -6.36 -9.92 10.54
C VAL A 142 -7.03 -11.26 10.23
N GLY A 143 -6.40 -12.10 9.42
CA GLY A 143 -6.90 -13.46 9.12
C GLY A 143 -7.01 -14.32 10.36
N ALA A 144 -6.02 -14.28 11.25
CA ALA A 144 -6.03 -14.98 12.53
C ALA A 144 -7.16 -14.47 13.45
N ALA A 145 -7.34 -13.15 13.54
CA ALA A 145 -8.42 -12.55 14.32
C ALA A 145 -9.81 -12.99 13.82
N ILE A 146 -10.01 -13.05 12.50
CA ILE A 146 -11.26 -13.56 11.90
C ILE A 146 -11.44 -15.07 12.23
N ALA A 147 -10.36 -15.86 12.15
CA ALA A 147 -10.41 -17.29 12.46
C ALA A 147 -10.76 -17.55 13.92
N LEU A 148 -10.24 -16.76 14.85
CA LEU A 148 -10.56 -16.84 16.28
C LEU A 148 -12.01 -16.41 16.56
N ALA A 149 -12.48 -15.35 15.91
CA ALA A 149 -13.81 -14.79 16.16
C ALA A 149 -14.94 -15.58 15.48
N ARG A 150 -14.71 -16.13 14.28
CA ARG A 150 -15.77 -16.73 13.43
C ARG A 150 -15.46 -18.14 12.98
N GLY A 151 -14.35 -18.72 13.41
CA GLY A 151 -13.90 -20.06 13.07
C GLY A 151 -13.10 -20.13 11.76
N TRP A 152 -12.27 -21.15 11.68
CA TRP A 152 -11.28 -21.35 10.61
C TRP A 152 -11.88 -21.53 9.22
N ARG A 153 -13.07 -22.16 9.14
CA ARG A 153 -13.78 -22.32 7.87
C ARG A 153 -14.25 -20.98 7.30
N HIS A 154 -14.72 -20.08 8.15
CA HIS A 154 -15.16 -18.75 7.75
C HIS A 154 -13.96 -17.88 7.31
N ALA A 155 -12.85 -17.91 8.04
CA ALA A 155 -11.66 -17.15 7.69
C ALA A 155 -11.10 -17.53 6.31
N ARG A 156 -11.15 -18.80 5.93
CA ARG A 156 -10.73 -19.27 4.60
C ARG A 156 -11.66 -18.86 3.46
N ALA A 157 -12.92 -18.59 3.76
CA ALA A 157 -13.92 -18.17 2.77
C ALA A 157 -13.90 -16.64 2.51
N VAL A 158 -13.31 -15.86 3.43
CA VAL A 158 -13.21 -14.40 3.30
C VAL A 158 -12.02 -14.05 2.42
N ALA A 159 -12.29 -13.54 1.23
CA ALA A 159 -11.27 -12.93 0.39
C ALA A 159 -10.92 -11.54 0.96
N LEU A 160 -9.75 -11.40 1.58
CA LEU A 160 -9.25 -10.13 2.08
C LEU A 160 -8.61 -9.33 0.93
N PRO A 161 -9.00 -8.05 0.74
CA PRO A 161 -8.33 -7.19 -0.24
C PRO A 161 -6.88 -6.96 0.19
N LEU A 162 -5.92 -7.14 -0.74
CA LEU A 162 -4.50 -7.05 -0.40
C LEU A 162 -3.97 -5.60 -0.41
N ALA A 163 -4.53 -4.74 -1.26
CA ALA A 163 -4.06 -3.37 -1.41
C ALA A 163 -4.04 -2.55 -0.10
N PRO A 164 -5.04 -2.63 0.81
CA PRO A 164 -4.96 -1.97 2.12
C PRO A 164 -3.78 -2.43 2.98
N PHE A 165 -3.43 -3.72 2.93
CA PHE A 165 -2.29 -4.25 3.69
C PHE A 165 -0.97 -3.79 3.10
N LEU A 166 -0.85 -3.75 1.76
CA LEU A 166 0.31 -3.18 1.08
C LEU A 166 0.48 -1.69 1.41
N ALA A 167 -0.61 -0.94 1.46
CA ALA A 167 -0.58 0.47 1.85
C ALA A 167 -0.12 0.65 3.30
N ALA A 168 -0.67 -0.13 4.24
CA ALA A 168 -0.27 -0.10 5.64
C ALA A 168 1.19 -0.50 5.84
N GLY A 169 1.64 -1.57 5.20
CA GLY A 169 3.03 -2.04 5.26
C GLY A 169 4.02 -1.01 4.73
N SER A 170 3.69 -0.36 3.61
CA SER A 170 4.52 0.71 3.03
C SER A 170 4.56 1.95 3.93
N ALA A 171 3.43 2.33 4.53
CA ALA A 171 3.38 3.45 5.48
C ALA A 171 4.24 3.18 6.73
N LEU A 172 4.17 1.97 7.28
CA LEU A 172 5.02 1.56 8.41
C LEU A 172 6.50 1.60 8.03
N THR A 173 6.86 1.13 6.83
CA THR A 173 8.25 1.17 6.36
C THR A 173 8.75 2.60 6.22
N LEU A 174 7.93 3.51 5.70
CA LEU A 174 8.29 4.93 5.64
C LEU A 174 8.41 5.59 7.02
N LEU A 175 7.66 5.10 8.02
CA LEU A 175 7.72 5.63 9.39
C LEU A 175 8.92 5.12 10.18
N PHE A 176 9.29 3.86 10.02
CA PHE A 176 10.30 3.19 10.86
C PHE A 176 11.59 2.86 10.11
N GLY A 177 11.62 2.93 8.77
CA GLY A 177 12.74 2.56 7.92
C GLY A 177 13.65 3.71 7.48
N GLY A 178 13.49 4.92 8.06
CA GLY A 178 14.30 6.12 7.76
C GLY A 178 15.37 6.38 8.79
#